data_e5786cab42773e0359ef9aedf3d266d5
#
_entry.id   e5786cab42773e0359ef9aedf3d266d5
#
_cell.length_a   1.000
_cell.length_b   1.000
_cell.length_c   1.000
_cell.angle_alpha   90.00
_cell.angle_beta   90.00
_cell.angle_gamma   90.00
#
_symmetry.space_group_name_H-M   'P 1'
#
loop_
_entity.id
_entity.type
_entity.pdbx_description
1 polymer ?
#
loop_
_entity_poly.entity_id
_entity_poly.type
_entity_poly.pdbx_seq_one_letter_code
_entity_poly.pdbx_strand_id
1 'polypeptide(L)'
;MNKLDTVSDMYRIVGCALAVYNHLKPGYLESVYEKALEKELTAEGFAVRRQVKLPVYYKGELLDAPFVADMVINDAHLVELKAVSNLAKIHERQVESYLKSTRMESGLLVNFGNLRRLEWRVISP
;
A
#
# COMPACT_ATOMS: atom_id res chain seq x y z
N MET A 1 -3.63 -15.76 8.75
CA MET A 1 -4.38 -14.59 9.28
C MET A 1 -5.84 -14.76 8.89
N ASN A 2 -6.77 -14.55 9.80
CA ASN A 2 -8.18 -14.62 9.49
C ASN A 2 -8.72 -13.27 9.00
N LYS A 3 -9.96 -13.26 8.53
CA LYS A 3 -10.59 -12.07 7.95
C LYS A 3 -10.72 -10.92 8.96
N LEU A 4 -10.98 -11.22 10.24
CA LEU A 4 -11.09 -10.19 11.28
C LEU A 4 -9.76 -9.50 11.54
N ASP A 5 -8.66 -10.26 11.55
CA ASP A 5 -7.32 -9.70 11.72
C ASP A 5 -6.95 -8.79 10.56
N THR A 6 -7.29 -9.19 9.32
CA THR A 6 -7.06 -8.37 8.13
C THR A 6 -7.83 -7.05 8.21
N VAL A 7 -9.10 -7.09 8.60
CA VAL A 7 -9.92 -5.87 8.75
C VAL A 7 -9.34 -4.97 9.83
N SER A 8 -8.96 -5.54 10.98
CA SER A 8 -8.36 -4.78 12.08
C SER A 8 -7.05 -4.11 11.66
N ASP A 9 -6.18 -4.85 10.97
CA ASP A 9 -4.92 -4.33 10.47
C ASP A 9 -5.15 -3.19 9.49
N MET A 10 -6.06 -3.34 8.52
CA MET A 10 -6.37 -2.30 7.55
C MET A 10 -6.86 -1.02 8.23
N TYR A 11 -7.69 -1.14 9.24
CA TYR A 11 -8.18 0.01 10.00
C TYR A 11 -7.03 0.79 10.64
N ARG A 12 -6.10 0.08 11.25
CA ARG A 12 -4.93 0.69 11.89
C ARG A 12 -3.96 1.29 10.88
N ILE A 13 -3.76 0.62 9.75
CA ILE A 13 -2.89 1.11 8.67
C ILE A 13 -3.44 2.42 8.09
N VAL A 14 -4.74 2.47 7.82
CA VAL A 14 -5.39 3.70 7.34
C VAL A 14 -5.26 4.81 8.38
N GLY A 15 -5.40 4.48 9.67
CA GLY A 15 -5.19 5.44 10.75
C GLY A 15 -3.79 6.04 10.74
N CYS A 16 -2.77 5.22 10.49
CA CYS A 16 -1.38 5.70 10.35
C CYS A 16 -1.24 6.62 9.14
N ALA A 17 -1.85 6.26 8.01
CA ALA A 17 -1.82 7.09 6.81
C ALA A 17 -2.53 8.44 7.03
N LEU A 18 -3.64 8.44 7.76
CA LEU A 18 -4.33 9.68 8.14
C LEU A 18 -3.44 10.58 8.99
N ALA A 19 -2.70 10.01 9.94
CA ALA A 19 -1.78 10.78 10.77
C ALA A 19 -0.70 11.47 9.91
N VAL A 20 -0.16 10.75 8.94
CA VAL A 20 0.82 11.29 7.99
C VAL A 20 0.19 12.41 7.15
N TYR A 21 -0.97 12.16 6.56
CA TYR A 21 -1.66 13.13 5.72
C TYR A 21 -1.98 14.41 6.50
N ASN A 22 -2.51 14.27 7.70
CA ASN A 22 -2.90 15.43 8.52
C ASN A 22 -1.70 16.26 8.95
N HIS A 23 -0.55 15.65 9.14
CA HIS A 23 0.67 16.36 9.52
C HIS A 23 1.37 17.01 8.33
N LEU A 24 1.60 16.25 7.26
CA LEU A 24 2.38 16.71 6.11
C LEU A 24 1.58 17.49 5.08
N LYS A 25 0.32 17.13 4.86
CA LYS A 25 -0.51 17.67 3.78
C LYS A 25 0.09 17.38 2.39
N PRO A 26 -0.67 17.58 1.29
CA PRO A 26 -0.13 17.39 -0.05
C PRO A 26 1.01 18.34 -0.39
N GLY A 27 1.91 17.89 -1.27
CA GLY A 27 2.98 18.73 -1.81
C GLY A 27 4.36 18.10 -1.80
N TYR A 28 4.52 16.97 -1.14
CA TYR A 28 5.80 16.27 -1.10
C TYR A 28 5.86 15.16 -2.15
N LEU A 29 7.06 14.67 -2.41
CA LEU A 29 7.27 13.48 -3.23
C LEU A 29 6.78 12.24 -2.50
N GLU A 30 6.43 11.20 -3.25
CA GLU A 30 5.94 9.93 -2.68
C GLU A 30 6.88 9.36 -1.62
N SER A 31 8.19 9.44 -1.85
CA SER A 31 9.18 8.90 -0.91
C SER A 31 9.11 9.52 0.49
N VAL A 32 8.70 10.77 0.60
CA VAL A 32 8.53 11.44 1.90
C VAL A 32 7.39 10.81 2.68
N TYR A 33 6.25 10.61 2.02
CA TYR A 33 5.08 9.98 2.64
C TYR A 33 5.37 8.53 3.02
N GLU A 34 6.10 7.82 2.17
CA GLU A 34 6.48 6.44 2.41
C GLU A 34 7.29 6.30 3.69
N LYS A 35 8.32 7.14 3.85
CA LYS A 35 9.17 7.12 5.04
C LYS A 35 8.41 7.55 6.30
N ALA A 36 7.55 8.55 6.18
CA ALA A 36 6.72 8.99 7.29
C ALA A 36 5.73 7.88 7.72
N LEU A 37 5.10 7.22 6.74
CA LEU A 37 4.18 6.12 7.01
C LEU A 37 4.89 4.94 7.67
N GLU A 38 6.10 4.62 7.25
CA GLU A 38 6.91 3.58 7.87
C GLU A 38 7.10 3.88 9.36
N LYS A 39 7.39 5.12 9.72
CA LYS A 39 7.57 5.52 11.13
C LYS A 39 6.29 5.30 11.94
N GLU A 40 5.15 5.73 11.40
CA GLU A 40 3.87 5.55 12.08
C GLU A 40 3.52 4.07 12.26
N LEU A 41 3.69 3.28 11.20
CA LEU A 41 3.38 1.86 11.22
C LEU A 41 4.29 1.09 12.18
N THR A 42 5.58 1.40 12.18
CA THR A 42 6.55 0.76 13.07
C THR A 42 6.22 1.08 14.53
N ALA A 43 5.84 2.31 14.83
CA ALA A 43 5.43 2.72 16.16
C ALA A 43 4.19 1.97 16.64
N GLU A 44 3.31 1.56 15.71
CA GLU A 44 2.12 0.76 16.01
C GLU A 44 2.41 -0.74 16.09
N GLY A 45 3.65 -1.15 15.91
CA GLY A 45 4.06 -2.54 16.06
C GLY A 45 4.01 -3.38 14.78
N PHE A 46 3.77 -2.77 13.63
CA PHE A 46 3.78 -3.50 12.35
C PHE A 46 5.21 -3.79 11.89
N ALA A 47 5.39 -4.95 11.26
CA ALA A 47 6.61 -5.27 10.53
C ALA A 47 6.49 -4.69 9.12
N VAL A 48 7.33 -3.73 8.80
CA VAL A 48 7.26 -2.98 7.53
C VAL A 48 8.49 -3.25 6.68
N ARG A 49 8.27 -3.63 5.42
CA ARG A 49 9.34 -3.69 4.42
C ARG A 49 8.97 -2.74 3.29
N ARG A 50 9.93 -1.95 2.83
CA ARG A 50 9.73 -0.98 1.74
C ARG A 50 10.45 -1.43 0.49
N GLN A 51 9.90 -1.07 -0.68
CA GLN A 51 10.51 -1.33 -1.98
C GLN A 51 10.84 -2.81 -2.14
N VAL A 52 9.83 -3.65 -1.98
CA VAL A 52 9.98 -5.10 -1.98
C VAL A 52 9.77 -5.65 -3.38
N LYS A 53 10.77 -6.38 -3.88
CA LYS A 53 10.64 -7.08 -5.17
C LYS A 53 9.81 -8.33 -4.97
N LEU A 54 8.71 -8.42 -5.69
CA LEU A 54 7.82 -9.57 -5.67
C LEU A 54 7.85 -10.25 -7.03
N PRO A 55 7.92 -11.58 -7.08
CA PRO A 55 7.98 -12.31 -8.36
C PRO A 55 6.65 -12.20 -9.11
N VAL A 56 6.75 -12.07 -10.43
CA VAL A 56 5.59 -12.10 -11.31
C VAL A 56 5.71 -13.31 -12.24
N TYR A 57 4.65 -14.11 -12.34
CA TYR A 57 4.62 -15.31 -13.18
C TYR A 57 3.67 -15.12 -14.35
N TYR A 58 4.08 -15.65 -15.50
CA TYR A 58 3.25 -15.70 -16.69
C TYR A 58 3.14 -17.15 -17.14
N LYS A 59 1.93 -17.69 -17.14
CA LYS A 59 1.66 -19.09 -17.49
C LYS A 59 2.59 -20.07 -16.75
N GLY A 60 2.78 -19.81 -15.45
CA GLY A 60 3.60 -20.66 -14.58
C GLY A 60 5.10 -20.41 -14.64
N GLU A 61 5.56 -19.52 -15.51
CA GLU A 61 6.98 -19.18 -15.63
C GLU A 61 7.29 -17.85 -14.99
N LEU A 62 8.41 -17.81 -14.27
CA LEU A 62 8.90 -16.58 -13.65
C LEU A 62 9.37 -15.60 -14.73
N LEU A 63 8.82 -14.40 -14.72
CA LEU A 63 9.25 -13.35 -15.63
C LEU A 63 10.44 -12.58 -15.04
N ASP A 64 11.32 -12.13 -15.91
CA ASP A 64 12.39 -11.20 -15.54
C ASP A 64 11.82 -9.77 -15.52
N ALA A 65 10.79 -9.57 -14.74
CA ALA A 65 10.07 -8.31 -14.59
C ALA A 65 9.36 -8.31 -13.24
N PRO A 66 10.12 -8.23 -12.12
CA PRO A 66 9.50 -8.26 -10.80
C PRO A 66 8.67 -7.01 -10.58
N PHE A 67 7.62 -7.15 -9.77
CA PHE A 67 6.89 -6.01 -9.26
C PHE A 67 7.60 -5.50 -8.00
N VAL A 68 7.83 -4.18 -7.95
CA VAL A 68 8.40 -3.56 -6.76
C VAL A 68 7.25 -2.91 -5.99
N ALA A 69 6.89 -3.52 -4.87
CA ALA A 69 5.85 -3.00 -3.99
C ALA A 69 6.41 -1.87 -3.13
N ASP A 70 5.66 -0.79 -2.97
CA ASP A 70 6.08 0.32 -2.09
C ASP A 70 6.28 -0.17 -0.67
N MET A 71 5.31 -0.91 -0.14
CA MET A 71 5.38 -1.50 1.19
C MET A 71 4.72 -2.87 1.25
N VAL A 72 5.27 -3.73 2.07
CA VAL A 72 4.62 -4.98 2.49
C VAL A 72 4.60 -4.96 4.02
N ILE A 73 3.41 -5.09 4.57
CA ILE A 73 3.19 -5.00 6.02
C ILE A 73 2.80 -6.37 6.56
N ASN A 74 3.52 -6.83 7.58
CA ASN A 74 3.30 -8.13 8.23
C ASN A 74 3.34 -9.32 7.25
N ASP A 75 4.10 -9.19 6.16
CA ASP A 75 4.17 -10.18 5.08
C ASP A 75 2.81 -10.56 4.47
N ALA A 76 1.78 -9.77 4.71
CA ALA A 76 0.41 -10.09 4.32
C ALA A 76 -0.27 -8.99 3.50
N HIS A 77 0.08 -7.74 3.73
CA HIS A 77 -0.64 -6.60 3.17
C HIS A 77 0.25 -5.80 2.22
N LEU A 78 -0.20 -5.70 0.98
CA LEU A 78 0.46 -4.89 -0.05
C LEU A 78 -0.05 -3.46 0.04
N VAL A 79 0.85 -2.48 0.20
CA VAL A 79 0.46 -1.08 0.25
C VAL A 79 1.16 -0.32 -0.88
N GLU A 80 0.36 0.35 -1.70
CA GLU A 80 0.83 1.21 -2.77
C GLU A 80 0.48 2.66 -2.47
N LEU A 81 1.47 3.54 -2.55
CA LEU A 81 1.31 4.96 -2.28
C LEU A 81 1.28 5.76 -3.58
N LYS A 82 0.45 6.78 -3.59
CA LYS A 82 0.39 7.76 -4.68
C LYS A 82 0.43 9.17 -4.11
N ALA A 83 0.88 10.11 -4.95
CA ALA A 83 0.84 11.54 -4.62
C ALA A 83 0.29 12.30 -5.86
N VAL A 84 -0.93 11.96 -6.23
CA VAL A 84 -1.63 12.51 -7.39
C VAL A 84 -2.87 13.29 -6.94
N SER A 85 -3.43 14.11 -7.84
CA SER A 85 -4.61 14.92 -7.48
C SER A 85 -5.81 14.06 -7.10
N ASN A 86 -6.04 12.97 -7.85
CA ASN A 86 -7.13 12.04 -7.60
C ASN A 86 -6.71 10.64 -8.02
N LEU A 87 -7.15 9.64 -7.27
CA LEU A 87 -6.98 8.25 -7.68
C LEU A 87 -7.79 7.96 -8.92
N ALA A 88 -7.20 7.20 -9.84
CA ALA A 88 -7.85 6.75 -11.06
C ALA A 88 -8.08 5.25 -11.02
N LYS A 89 -9.00 4.77 -11.85
CA LYS A 89 -9.33 3.34 -11.95
C LYS A 89 -8.11 2.47 -12.26
N ILE A 90 -7.19 2.97 -13.07
CA ILE A 90 -5.96 2.23 -13.41
C ILE A 90 -5.10 1.95 -12.18
N HIS A 91 -5.10 2.85 -11.19
CA HIS A 91 -4.34 2.64 -9.96
C HIS A 91 -4.89 1.45 -9.17
N GLU A 92 -6.22 1.33 -9.08
CA GLU A 92 -6.86 0.20 -8.41
C GLU A 92 -6.60 -1.11 -9.18
N ARG A 93 -6.67 -1.07 -10.51
CA ARG A 93 -6.41 -2.22 -11.37
C ARG A 93 -4.98 -2.74 -11.20
N GLN A 94 -4.01 -1.86 -11.06
CA GLN A 94 -2.62 -2.25 -10.83
C GLN A 94 -2.47 -3.05 -9.55
N VAL A 95 -3.01 -2.54 -8.44
CA VAL A 95 -2.94 -3.23 -7.15
C VAL A 95 -3.66 -4.58 -7.24
N GLU A 96 -4.85 -4.61 -7.82
CA GLU A 96 -5.64 -5.82 -8.00
C GLU A 96 -4.86 -6.89 -8.77
N SER A 97 -4.21 -6.49 -9.88
CA SER A 97 -3.41 -7.40 -10.69
C SER A 97 -2.24 -7.99 -9.92
N TYR A 98 -1.52 -7.16 -9.16
CA TYR A 98 -0.37 -7.63 -8.40
C TYR A 98 -0.76 -8.45 -7.18
N LEU A 99 -1.91 -8.20 -6.57
CA LEU A 99 -2.43 -9.08 -5.53
C LEU A 99 -2.63 -10.50 -6.04
N LYS A 100 -3.21 -10.63 -7.24
CA LYS A 100 -3.41 -11.95 -7.85
C LYS A 100 -2.08 -12.63 -8.15
N SER A 101 -1.11 -11.88 -8.66
CA SER A 101 0.19 -12.43 -9.06
C SER A 101 1.08 -12.79 -7.90
N THR A 102 0.95 -12.13 -6.77
CA THR A 102 1.85 -12.28 -5.62
C THR A 102 1.26 -13.08 -4.47
N ARG A 103 -0.01 -13.42 -4.54
CA ARG A 103 -0.75 -14.17 -3.49
C ARG A 103 -0.78 -13.45 -2.14
N MET A 104 -0.69 -12.14 -2.14
CA MET A 104 -0.87 -11.36 -0.92
C MET A 104 -2.33 -11.39 -0.49
N GLU A 105 -2.59 -11.29 0.81
CA GLU A 105 -3.93 -11.43 1.36
C GLU A 105 -4.82 -10.23 1.10
N SER A 106 -4.25 -9.04 1.10
CA SER A 106 -5.00 -7.82 0.88
C SER A 106 -4.09 -6.71 0.38
N GLY A 107 -4.69 -5.69 -0.21
CA GLY A 107 -3.99 -4.52 -0.68
C GLY A 107 -4.63 -3.24 -0.18
N LEU A 108 -3.82 -2.21 -0.07
CA LEU A 108 -4.27 -0.86 0.22
C LEU A 108 -3.62 0.09 -0.79
N LEU A 109 -4.46 0.86 -1.45
CA LEU A 109 -4.02 1.96 -2.29
C LEU A 109 -4.30 3.24 -1.52
N VAL A 110 -3.29 4.08 -1.31
CA VAL A 110 -3.43 5.32 -0.55
C VAL A 110 -2.81 6.47 -1.32
N ASN A 111 -3.55 7.58 -1.40
CA ASN A 111 -3.12 8.78 -2.13
C ASN A 111 -3.01 9.97 -1.20
N PHE A 112 -1.81 10.52 -1.10
CA PHE A 112 -1.48 11.67 -0.27
C PHE A 112 -1.57 13.01 -1.03
N GLY A 113 -1.83 12.97 -2.34
CA GLY A 113 -1.81 14.16 -3.18
C GLY A 113 -3.15 14.87 -3.35
N ASN A 114 -4.24 14.31 -2.83
CA ASN A 114 -5.54 14.96 -2.91
C ASN A 114 -5.59 16.13 -1.92
N LEU A 115 -5.94 17.32 -2.39
CA LEU A 115 -5.90 18.54 -1.58
C LEU A 115 -6.98 18.58 -0.49
N ARG A 116 -8.02 17.78 -0.61
CA ARG A 116 -9.17 17.83 0.29
C ARG A 116 -9.15 16.77 1.37
N ARG A 117 -8.63 15.59 1.05
CA ARG A 117 -8.68 14.44 1.96
C ARG A 117 -7.67 13.38 1.55
N LEU A 118 -7.34 12.49 2.47
CA LEU A 118 -6.66 11.27 2.14
C LEU A 118 -7.62 10.38 1.33
N GLU A 119 -7.23 9.98 0.13
CA GLU A 119 -7.97 8.97 -0.63
C GLU A 119 -7.36 7.61 -0.36
N TRP A 120 -8.19 6.60 -0.16
CA TRP A 120 -7.71 5.24 0.04
C TRP A 120 -8.73 4.23 -0.43
N ARG A 121 -8.24 3.06 -0.83
CA ARG A 121 -9.06 1.94 -1.27
C ARG A 121 -8.47 0.65 -0.74
N VAL A 122 -9.28 -0.15 -0.07
CA VAL A 122 -8.91 -1.51 0.30
C VAL A 122 -9.25 -2.42 -0.87
N ILE A 123 -8.29 -3.23 -1.30
CA ILE A 123 -8.42 -4.05 -2.49
C ILE A 123 -8.24 -5.52 -2.12
N SER A 124 -9.17 -6.35 -2.55
CA SER A 124 -9.11 -7.80 -2.36
C SER A 124 -8.65 -8.47 -3.65
N PRO A 125 -7.93 -9.60 -3.54
CA PRO A 125 -7.50 -10.34 -4.73
C PRO A 125 -8.66 -10.89 -5.54
#